data_b2cc40242867d3e75ccf1c8804bbdd91
#
_entry.id   b2cc40242867d3e75ccf1c8804bbdd91
#
_cell.length_a   1.000
_cell.length_b   1.000
_cell.length_c   1.000
_cell.angle_alpha   90.00
_cell.angle_beta   90.00
_cell.angle_gamma   90.00
#
_symmetry.space_group_name_H-M   'P 1'
#
loop_
_entity.id
_entity.type
_entity.pdbx_description
1 polymer ?
#
loop_
_entity_poly.entity_id
_entity_poly.type
_entity_poly.pdbx_seq_one_letter_code
_entity_poly.pdbx_strand_id
1 'polypeptide(L)'
;MHSTIQDILPLLERIAVAQEAIANPAVQEGFFDYGKKVFCNVTKGNSDGWYSLQDGIATTQPPVFRGKIVSISFPTVERNNKNVCKFHLVMQASGQTVVFESGYDCFFSKTILAAVAAAPSEVLTEWIQLATYIKELETGNKTLAVSVRASDGTKLSSEWKNEDDWKAIAAVAIANVNEANGRS
;
A
#
# COMPACT_ATOMS: atom_id res chain seq x y z
N MET A 1 -4.55 34.18 -4.53
CA MET A 1 -4.44 33.31 -5.73
C MET A 1 -5.73 32.52 -5.81
N HIS A 2 -6.56 32.72 -6.83
CA HIS A 2 -7.81 32.00 -7.00
C HIS A 2 -7.49 30.79 -7.86
N SER A 3 -7.53 29.60 -7.25
CA SER A 3 -7.57 28.35 -8.00
C SER A 3 -8.89 28.33 -8.77
N THR A 4 -8.82 28.28 -10.09
CA THR A 4 -10.01 28.28 -10.95
C THR A 4 -10.66 26.91 -10.94
N ILE A 5 -11.99 26.84 -11.10
CA ILE A 5 -12.76 25.60 -11.21
C ILE A 5 -12.14 24.63 -12.25
N GLN A 6 -11.48 25.16 -13.28
CA GLN A 6 -10.78 24.39 -14.32
C GLN A 6 -9.58 23.59 -13.79
N ASP A 7 -8.92 24.05 -12.71
CA ASP A 7 -7.77 23.34 -12.12
C ASP A 7 -8.22 22.16 -11.23
N ILE A 8 -9.49 22.20 -10.79
CA ILE A 8 -10.06 21.19 -9.88
C ILE A 8 -10.75 20.06 -10.66
N LEU A 9 -11.25 20.32 -11.87
CA LEU A 9 -11.99 19.35 -12.69
C LEU A 9 -11.22 18.05 -12.94
N PRO A 10 -9.94 18.08 -13.37
CA PRO A 10 -9.15 16.85 -13.59
C PRO A 10 -8.95 16.05 -12.30
N LEU A 11 -8.86 16.73 -11.16
CA LEU A 11 -8.71 16.06 -9.87
C LEU A 11 -10.01 15.35 -9.45
N LEU A 12 -11.17 15.98 -9.70
CA LEU A 12 -12.48 15.41 -9.41
C LEU A 12 -12.78 14.20 -10.32
N GLU A 13 -12.41 14.26 -11.59
CA GLU A 13 -12.54 13.12 -12.52
C GLU A 13 -11.65 11.95 -12.08
N ARG A 14 -10.39 12.20 -11.67
CA ARG A 14 -9.50 11.17 -11.15
C ARG A 14 -10.03 10.55 -9.86
N ILE A 15 -10.64 11.34 -8.98
CA ILE A 15 -11.29 10.84 -7.74
C ILE A 15 -12.51 9.98 -8.08
N ALA A 16 -13.32 10.37 -9.07
CA ALA A 16 -14.49 9.61 -9.49
C ALA A 16 -14.10 8.23 -10.06
N VAL A 17 -13.12 8.19 -10.98
CA VAL A 17 -12.57 6.95 -11.55
C VAL A 17 -12.00 6.03 -10.46
N ALA A 18 -11.27 6.61 -9.49
CA ALA A 18 -10.72 5.82 -8.40
C ALA A 18 -11.81 5.33 -7.42
N GLN A 19 -12.90 6.08 -7.24
CA GLN A 19 -14.05 5.64 -6.44
C GLN A 19 -14.79 4.48 -7.11
N GLU A 20 -14.92 4.48 -8.44
CA GLU A 20 -15.48 3.36 -9.20
C GLU A 20 -14.58 2.12 -9.11
N ALA A 21 -13.25 2.27 -9.18
CA ALA A 21 -12.31 1.18 -9.02
C ALA A 21 -12.34 0.56 -7.60
N ILE A 22 -12.62 1.36 -6.57
CA ILE A 22 -12.81 0.87 -5.19
C ILE A 22 -14.17 0.18 -5.03
N ALA A 23 -15.23 0.70 -5.69
CA ALA A 23 -16.58 0.17 -5.61
C ALA A 23 -16.77 -1.10 -6.47
N ASN A 24 -16.01 -1.23 -7.56
CA ASN A 24 -16.05 -2.36 -8.48
C ASN A 24 -14.61 -2.79 -8.80
N PRO A 25 -13.94 -3.53 -7.91
CA PRO A 25 -12.67 -4.15 -8.29
C PRO A 25 -12.99 -5.06 -9.48
N ALA A 26 -12.36 -4.82 -10.63
CA ALA A 26 -12.47 -5.69 -11.78
C ALA A 26 -12.17 -7.12 -11.31
N VAL A 27 -13.20 -7.95 -11.28
CA VAL A 27 -13.07 -9.38 -10.98
C VAL A 27 -12.29 -9.95 -12.15
N GLN A 28 -10.99 -10.12 -11.94
CA GLN A 28 -10.19 -10.88 -12.91
C GLN A 28 -10.63 -12.34 -12.78
N GLU A 29 -11.26 -12.87 -13.81
CA GLU A 29 -11.57 -14.29 -13.89
C GLU A 29 -10.30 -15.07 -14.25
N GLY A 30 -9.98 -16.12 -13.50
CA GLY A 30 -8.85 -17.01 -13.77
C GLY A 30 -8.17 -17.54 -12.52
N PHE A 31 -7.19 -18.44 -12.71
CA PHE A 31 -6.31 -18.89 -11.65
C PHE A 31 -5.21 -17.84 -11.46
N PHE A 32 -5.14 -17.25 -10.26
CA PHE A 32 -4.09 -16.31 -9.89
C PHE A 32 -3.07 -17.06 -9.04
N ASP A 33 -1.81 -17.01 -9.46
CA ASP A 33 -0.70 -17.25 -8.56
C ASP A 33 -0.58 -16.01 -7.65
N TYR A 34 -1.11 -16.12 -6.44
CA TYR A 34 -1.07 -15.02 -5.45
C TYR A 34 0.34 -14.69 -4.97
N GLY A 35 1.38 -15.25 -5.61
CA GLY A 35 2.74 -14.95 -5.23
C GLY A 35 3.02 -15.16 -3.73
N LYS A 36 4.18 -14.76 -3.29
CA LYS A 36 4.55 -14.81 -1.87
C LYS A 36 3.78 -13.76 -1.06
N LYS A 37 2.99 -14.19 -0.07
CA LYS A 37 2.34 -13.27 0.87
C LYS A 37 3.27 -12.91 2.02
N VAL A 38 3.38 -11.61 2.30
CA VAL A 38 4.14 -11.03 3.41
C VAL A 38 3.19 -10.26 4.32
N PHE A 39 3.17 -10.61 5.60
CA PHE A 39 2.33 -9.98 6.62
C PHE A 39 3.08 -8.82 7.27
N CYS A 40 2.49 -7.63 7.23
CA CYS A 40 3.09 -6.38 7.65
C CYS A 40 2.45 -5.89 8.96
N ASN A 41 2.68 -6.64 10.04
CA ASN A 41 2.17 -6.31 11.36
C ASN A 41 3.08 -6.88 12.45
N VAL A 42 3.12 -6.22 13.60
CA VAL A 42 3.78 -6.73 14.79
C VAL A 42 2.82 -7.64 15.55
N THR A 43 3.24 -8.85 15.88
CA THR A 43 2.49 -9.80 16.70
C THR A 43 3.34 -10.26 17.88
N LYS A 44 2.73 -10.95 18.86
CA LYS A 44 3.48 -11.53 20.00
C LYS A 44 4.55 -12.54 19.56
N GLY A 45 4.38 -13.18 18.39
CA GLY A 45 5.32 -14.16 17.85
C GLY A 45 6.30 -13.60 16.83
N ASN A 46 6.16 -12.32 16.45
CA ASN A 46 7.05 -11.68 15.48
C ASN A 46 7.16 -10.19 15.81
N SER A 47 8.18 -9.85 16.60
CA SER A 47 8.49 -8.48 17.00
C SER A 47 9.52 -7.79 16.08
N ASP A 48 10.05 -8.50 15.07
CA ASP A 48 11.26 -8.09 14.36
C ASP A 48 10.99 -7.49 12.97
N GLY A 49 9.73 -7.47 12.53
CA GLY A 49 9.36 -6.86 11.25
C GLY A 49 8.25 -7.61 10.52
N TRP A 50 8.24 -7.52 9.21
CA TRP A 50 7.32 -8.27 8.37
C TRP A 50 7.75 -9.74 8.20
N TYR A 51 6.79 -10.62 7.91
CA TYR A 51 7.04 -12.05 7.86
C TYR A 51 6.17 -12.73 6.80
N SER A 52 6.59 -13.91 6.35
CA SER A 52 5.76 -14.84 5.58
C SER A 52 5.44 -16.07 6.42
N LEU A 53 4.42 -16.83 6.01
CA LEU A 53 4.12 -18.14 6.58
C LEU A 53 4.70 -19.22 5.68
N GLN A 54 5.50 -20.11 6.27
CA GLN A 54 5.96 -21.35 5.65
C GLN A 54 5.44 -22.49 6.51
N ASP A 55 4.59 -23.33 5.96
CA ASP A 55 3.92 -24.44 6.68
C ASP A 55 3.24 -23.98 7.98
N GLY A 56 2.64 -22.76 7.95
CA GLY A 56 2.00 -22.16 9.11
C GLY A 56 2.94 -21.49 10.11
N ILE A 57 4.26 -21.57 9.91
CA ILE A 57 5.27 -20.98 10.79
C ILE A 57 5.68 -19.59 10.25
N ALA A 58 5.64 -18.58 11.14
CA ALA A 58 6.07 -17.23 10.80
C ALA A 58 7.59 -17.18 10.61
N THR A 59 8.03 -16.75 9.43
CA THR A 59 9.44 -16.57 9.07
C THR A 59 9.67 -15.11 8.74
N THR A 60 10.49 -14.42 9.55
CA THR A 60 10.86 -13.03 9.33
C THR A 60 11.56 -12.87 7.98
N GLN A 61 11.17 -11.86 7.25
CA GLN A 61 11.77 -11.53 5.96
C GLN A 61 12.81 -10.41 6.12
N PRO A 62 13.78 -10.29 5.19
CA PRO A 62 14.72 -9.17 5.18
C PRO A 62 14.00 -7.83 5.27
N PRO A 63 14.51 -6.84 6.01
CA PRO A 63 13.80 -5.59 6.31
C PRO A 63 13.63 -4.68 5.09
N VAL A 64 14.30 -4.97 3.97
CA VAL A 64 14.25 -4.17 2.75
C VAL A 64 13.73 -5.02 1.59
N PHE A 65 12.78 -4.46 0.86
CA PHE A 65 12.26 -5.02 -0.40
C PHE A 65 12.33 -3.97 -1.50
N ARG A 66 12.70 -4.37 -2.71
CA ARG A 66 12.69 -3.54 -3.91
C ARG A 66 11.89 -4.21 -5.00
N GLY A 67 10.96 -3.47 -5.60
CA GLY A 67 10.14 -3.98 -6.69
C GLY A 67 9.25 -2.89 -7.27
N LYS A 68 8.61 -3.19 -8.40
CA LYS A 68 7.63 -2.31 -9.03
C LYS A 68 6.27 -2.50 -8.34
N ILE A 69 5.58 -1.40 -8.04
CA ILE A 69 4.20 -1.47 -7.54
C ILE A 69 3.28 -1.86 -8.70
N VAL A 70 2.53 -2.94 -8.52
CA VAL A 70 1.57 -3.44 -9.50
C VAL A 70 0.16 -2.97 -9.20
N SER A 71 -0.26 -3.08 -7.93
CA SER A 71 -1.60 -2.64 -7.53
C SER A 71 -1.70 -2.38 -6.04
N ILE A 72 -2.72 -1.60 -5.66
CA ILE A 72 -3.18 -1.40 -4.30
C ILE A 72 -4.65 -1.80 -4.25
N SER A 73 -5.06 -2.56 -3.24
CA SER A 73 -6.45 -2.98 -3.05
C SER A 73 -6.82 -3.13 -1.58
N PHE A 74 -8.13 -3.19 -1.32
CA PHE A 74 -8.69 -3.27 0.03
C PHE A 74 -9.69 -4.44 0.14
N PRO A 75 -9.21 -5.70 0.10
CA PRO A 75 -10.08 -6.85 0.22
C PRO A 75 -10.68 -6.96 1.62
N THR A 76 -11.93 -7.43 1.67
CA THR A 76 -12.58 -7.83 2.90
C THR A 76 -12.32 -9.31 3.12
N VAL A 77 -11.79 -9.67 4.27
CA VAL A 77 -11.53 -11.05 4.67
C VAL A 77 -12.32 -11.38 5.94
N GLU A 78 -12.83 -12.60 6.03
CA GLU A 78 -13.46 -13.08 7.25
C GLU A 78 -12.41 -13.56 8.25
N ARG A 79 -12.43 -13.02 9.47
CA ARG A 79 -11.62 -13.49 10.60
C ARG A 79 -12.49 -13.54 11.86
N ASN A 80 -12.52 -14.70 12.50
CA ASN A 80 -13.32 -14.91 13.73
C ASN A 80 -14.77 -14.47 13.57
N ASN A 81 -15.42 -14.86 12.45
CA ASN A 81 -16.80 -14.49 12.08
C ASN A 81 -17.04 -12.97 11.98
N LYS A 82 -15.99 -12.20 11.69
CA LYS A 82 -16.07 -10.76 11.43
C LYS A 82 -15.42 -10.41 10.10
N ASN A 83 -16.09 -9.57 9.33
CA ASN A 83 -15.51 -9.00 8.12
C ASN A 83 -14.47 -7.93 8.50
N VAL A 84 -13.23 -8.13 8.06
CA VAL A 84 -12.11 -7.23 8.33
C VAL A 84 -11.55 -6.75 6.99
N CYS A 85 -11.51 -5.43 6.81
CA CYS A 85 -10.86 -4.82 5.66
C CYS A 85 -9.34 -4.91 5.81
N LYS A 86 -8.65 -5.33 4.75
CA LYS A 86 -7.19 -5.40 4.66
C LYS A 86 -6.69 -4.43 3.62
N PHE A 87 -5.44 -4.02 3.80
CA PHE A 87 -4.67 -3.34 2.77
C PHE A 87 -3.76 -4.35 2.10
N HIS A 88 -3.83 -4.45 0.78
CA HIS A 88 -2.92 -5.23 -0.05
C HIS A 88 -2.12 -4.29 -0.94
N LEU A 89 -0.80 -4.36 -0.85
CA LEU A 89 0.12 -3.80 -1.82
C LEU A 89 0.74 -4.94 -2.61
N VAL A 90 0.51 -4.99 -3.90
CA VAL A 90 1.10 -5.98 -4.80
C VAL A 90 2.31 -5.38 -5.47
N MET A 91 3.46 -6.04 -5.32
CA MET A 91 4.70 -5.64 -5.98
C MET A 91 5.30 -6.79 -6.76
N GLN A 92 6.06 -6.47 -7.81
CA GLN A 92 6.78 -7.42 -8.64
C GLN A 92 8.28 -7.19 -8.53
N ALA A 93 9.05 -8.26 -8.29
CA ALA A 93 10.51 -8.23 -8.25
C ALA A 93 11.06 -9.54 -8.84
N SER A 94 12.02 -9.45 -9.76
CA SER A 94 12.69 -10.61 -10.37
C SER A 94 11.72 -11.67 -10.92
N GLY A 95 10.62 -11.21 -11.54
CA GLY A 95 9.59 -12.09 -12.10
C GLY A 95 8.63 -12.70 -11.07
N GLN A 96 8.81 -12.43 -9.79
CA GLN A 96 7.92 -12.91 -8.73
C GLN A 96 6.97 -11.82 -8.27
N THR A 97 5.74 -12.20 -7.98
CA THR A 97 4.74 -11.33 -7.36
C THR A 97 4.77 -11.50 -5.85
N VAL A 98 4.79 -10.40 -5.12
CA VAL A 98 4.74 -10.37 -3.65
C VAL A 98 3.55 -9.52 -3.21
N VAL A 99 2.72 -10.07 -2.32
CA VAL A 99 1.58 -9.37 -1.74
C VAL A 99 1.91 -9.00 -0.29
N PHE A 100 2.02 -7.72 0.00
CA PHE A 100 2.17 -7.19 1.36
C PHE A 100 0.79 -6.94 1.94
N GLU A 101 0.43 -7.69 2.99
CA GLU A 101 -0.86 -7.58 3.68
C GLU A 101 -0.70 -6.90 5.03
N SER A 102 -1.52 -5.88 5.30
CA SER A 102 -1.64 -5.25 6.62
C SER A 102 -3.09 -4.92 6.97
N GLY A 103 -3.33 -4.37 8.16
CA GLY A 103 -4.59 -3.68 8.44
C GLY A 103 -4.74 -2.44 7.55
N TYR A 104 -5.95 -2.15 7.08
CA TYR A 104 -6.18 -0.96 6.25
C TYR A 104 -5.90 0.35 7.02
N ASP A 105 -6.14 0.35 8.33
CA ASP A 105 -6.01 1.52 9.23
C ASP A 105 -4.81 1.39 10.17
N CYS A 106 -3.65 0.98 9.65
CA CYS A 106 -2.43 0.90 10.43
C CYS A 106 -1.34 1.84 9.91
N PHE A 107 -0.32 2.08 10.74
CA PHE A 107 0.78 2.98 10.39
C PHE A 107 1.47 2.60 9.07
N PHE A 108 1.67 1.31 8.84
CA PHE A 108 2.29 0.79 7.61
C PHE A 108 1.48 1.17 6.36
N SER A 109 0.18 0.86 6.33
CA SER A 109 -0.69 1.14 5.18
C SER A 109 -0.82 2.65 4.93
N LYS A 110 -1.05 3.44 5.98
CA LYS A 110 -1.17 4.89 5.90
C LYS A 110 0.10 5.55 5.34
N THR A 111 1.27 5.12 5.81
CA THR A 111 2.55 5.66 5.31
C THR A 111 2.74 5.37 3.81
N ILE A 112 2.42 4.15 3.36
CA ILE A 112 2.53 3.80 1.93
C ILE A 112 1.52 4.60 1.10
N LEU A 113 0.26 4.65 1.52
CA LEU A 113 -0.78 5.37 0.79
C LEU A 113 -0.44 6.86 0.64
N ALA A 114 0.00 7.52 1.71
CA ALA A 114 0.38 8.92 1.68
C ALA A 114 1.60 9.15 0.76
N ALA A 115 2.61 8.28 0.83
CA ALA A 115 3.80 8.38 -0.02
C ALA A 115 3.47 8.18 -1.50
N VAL A 116 2.66 7.18 -1.83
CA VAL A 116 2.27 6.86 -3.21
C VAL A 116 1.30 7.91 -3.77
N ALA A 117 0.37 8.42 -2.96
CA ALA A 117 -0.54 9.49 -3.39
C ALA A 117 0.20 10.81 -3.70
N ALA A 118 1.28 11.10 -2.97
CA ALA A 118 2.09 12.30 -3.19
C ALA A 118 3.14 12.13 -4.30
N ALA A 119 3.45 10.89 -4.70
CA ALA A 119 4.45 10.62 -5.73
C ALA A 119 3.88 10.91 -7.13
N PRO A 120 4.66 11.54 -8.04
CA PRO A 120 4.33 11.57 -9.45
C PRO A 120 4.24 10.15 -10.03
N SER A 121 3.31 9.93 -10.97
CA SER A 121 3.10 8.61 -11.58
C SER A 121 4.37 8.09 -12.30
N GLU A 122 5.16 8.97 -12.89
CA GLU A 122 6.42 8.66 -13.55
C GLU A 122 7.43 8.00 -12.61
N VAL A 123 7.49 8.44 -11.35
CA VAL A 123 8.36 7.84 -10.32
C VAL A 123 7.92 6.41 -10.00
N LEU A 124 6.62 6.13 -10.06
CA LEU A 124 6.05 4.82 -9.78
C LEU A 124 6.18 3.83 -10.94
N THR A 125 6.62 4.27 -12.14
CA THR A 125 6.93 3.37 -13.26
C THR A 125 8.16 2.52 -12.99
N GLU A 126 9.06 3.00 -12.14
CA GLU A 126 10.29 2.36 -11.73
C GLU A 126 10.10 1.49 -10.47
N TRP A 127 11.18 0.84 -10.01
CA TRP A 127 11.14 0.12 -8.74
C TRP A 127 11.11 1.09 -7.54
N ILE A 128 10.38 0.68 -6.54
CA ILE A 128 10.27 1.37 -5.24
C ILE A 128 10.91 0.50 -4.16
N GLN A 129 11.62 1.12 -3.24
CA GLN A 129 12.18 0.45 -2.07
C GLN A 129 11.27 0.67 -0.86
N LEU A 130 10.92 -0.42 -0.21
CA LEU A 130 10.30 -0.44 1.11
C LEU A 130 11.35 -0.90 2.13
N ALA A 131 11.54 -0.14 3.20
CA ALA A 131 12.41 -0.52 4.31
C ALA A 131 11.62 -0.45 5.62
N THR A 132 11.43 -1.58 6.27
CA THR A 132 10.65 -1.67 7.51
C THR A 132 11.52 -1.53 8.75
N TYR A 133 10.92 -0.99 9.80
CA TYR A 133 11.50 -0.90 11.13
C TYR A 133 10.40 -0.89 12.19
N ILE A 134 10.75 -1.26 13.41
CA ILE A 134 9.82 -1.18 14.54
C ILE A 134 9.85 0.22 15.12
N LYS A 135 8.66 0.81 15.25
CA LYS A 135 8.46 2.11 15.92
C LYS A 135 7.70 1.89 17.21
N GLU A 136 8.20 2.43 18.29
CA GLU A 136 7.48 2.51 19.55
C GLU A 136 6.59 3.77 19.57
N LEU A 137 5.33 3.60 19.93
CA LEU A 137 4.34 4.68 20.04
C LEU A 137 4.40 5.28 21.46
N GLU A 138 3.90 6.49 21.62
CA GLU A 138 3.79 7.15 22.93
C GLU A 138 3.01 6.33 23.96
N THR A 139 2.13 5.45 23.52
CA THR A 139 1.38 4.50 24.35
C THR A 139 2.22 3.30 24.83
N GLY A 140 3.49 3.21 24.47
CA GLY A 140 4.34 2.04 24.71
C GLY A 140 4.10 0.85 23.76
N ASN A 141 3.10 0.94 22.90
CA ASN A 141 2.84 -0.10 21.91
C ASN A 141 3.85 -0.02 20.75
N LYS A 142 4.17 -1.17 20.17
CA LYS A 142 5.03 -1.26 18.98
C LYS A 142 4.18 -1.38 17.72
N THR A 143 4.62 -0.69 16.67
CA THR A 143 4.02 -0.80 15.33
C THR A 143 5.10 -1.02 14.28
N LEU A 144 4.73 -1.68 13.18
CA LEU A 144 5.60 -1.75 12.02
C LEU A 144 5.49 -0.45 11.24
N ALA A 145 6.61 0.23 11.11
CA ALA A 145 6.76 1.41 10.27
C ALA A 145 7.50 1.05 8.98
N VAL A 146 7.36 1.88 7.96
CA VAL A 146 8.01 1.69 6.66
C VAL A 146 8.55 3.02 6.14
N SER A 147 9.73 2.99 5.54
CA SER A 147 10.27 4.07 4.71
C SER A 147 10.10 3.68 3.25
N VAL A 148 9.56 4.60 2.44
CA VAL A 148 9.35 4.41 1.01
C VAL A 148 10.36 5.27 0.25
N ARG A 149 11.08 4.70 -0.72
CA ARG A 149 12.05 5.41 -1.54
C ARG A 149 11.86 5.08 -3.02
N ALA A 150 12.07 6.09 -3.86
CA ALA A 150 12.15 5.94 -5.31
C ALA A 150 13.45 5.22 -5.74
N SER A 151 13.54 4.88 -7.01
CA SER A 151 14.69 4.18 -7.61
C SER A 151 15.99 4.97 -7.52
N ASP A 152 15.94 6.29 -7.52
CA ASP A 152 17.08 7.20 -7.33
C ASP A 152 17.49 7.37 -5.85
N GLY A 153 16.79 6.72 -4.91
CA GLY A 153 17.01 6.83 -3.48
C GLY A 153 16.26 7.97 -2.79
N THR A 154 15.55 8.83 -3.54
CA THR A 154 14.73 9.91 -2.99
C THR A 154 13.65 9.34 -2.07
N LYS A 155 13.53 9.88 -0.86
CA LYS A 155 12.49 9.47 0.07
C LYS A 155 11.14 9.97 -0.41
N LEU A 156 10.21 9.06 -0.64
CA LEU A 156 8.81 9.37 -0.89
C LEU A 156 8.10 9.46 0.45
N SER A 157 7.69 10.65 0.82
CA SER A 157 6.98 10.87 2.08
C SER A 157 6.00 12.02 1.93
N SER A 158 4.87 11.88 2.58
CA SER A 158 3.93 12.97 2.82
C SER A 158 3.64 13.00 4.31
N GLU A 159 3.51 14.18 4.88
CA GLU A 159 2.96 14.30 6.23
C GLU A 159 1.50 13.89 6.21
N TRP A 160 1.10 13.11 7.20
CA TRP A 160 -0.27 12.65 7.34
C TRP A 160 -0.71 12.63 8.80
N LYS A 161 -2.01 12.74 9.01
CA LYS A 161 -2.66 12.67 10.31
C LYS A 161 -3.74 11.60 10.31
N ASN A 162 -4.15 11.16 11.48
CA ASN A 162 -5.17 10.12 11.58
C ASN A 162 -6.55 10.60 11.08
N GLU A 163 -6.84 11.88 11.21
CA GLU A 163 -8.07 12.55 10.79
C GLU A 163 -8.14 12.91 9.30
N ASP A 164 -7.09 12.66 8.53
CA ASP A 164 -7.08 12.90 7.09
C ASP A 164 -8.13 12.05 6.37
N ASP A 165 -8.61 12.51 5.23
CA ASP A 165 -9.52 11.75 4.37
C ASP A 165 -8.79 10.57 3.70
N TRP A 166 -8.67 9.49 4.43
CA TRP A 166 -7.98 8.29 3.98
C TRP A 166 -8.62 7.62 2.76
N LYS A 167 -9.92 7.85 2.54
CA LYS A 167 -10.60 7.37 1.34
C LYS A 167 -10.13 8.13 0.10
N ALA A 168 -10.03 9.45 0.19
CA ALA A 168 -9.51 10.28 -0.89
C ALA A 168 -8.02 9.99 -1.15
N ILE A 169 -7.19 9.87 -0.11
CA ILE A 169 -5.75 9.53 -0.24
C ILE A 169 -5.58 8.17 -0.92
N ALA A 170 -6.34 7.16 -0.51
CA ALA A 170 -6.29 5.83 -1.11
C ALA A 170 -6.70 5.86 -2.59
N ALA A 171 -7.74 6.63 -2.93
CA ALA A 171 -8.18 6.80 -4.31
C ALA A 171 -7.07 7.40 -5.20
N VAL A 172 -6.40 8.46 -4.74
CA VAL A 172 -5.28 9.07 -5.45
C VAL A 172 -4.11 8.09 -5.60
N ALA A 173 -3.76 7.37 -4.52
CA ALA A 173 -2.68 6.38 -4.57
C ALA A 173 -2.96 5.27 -5.60
N ILE A 174 -4.19 4.76 -5.66
CA ILE A 174 -4.61 3.75 -6.64
C ILE A 174 -4.54 4.32 -8.06
N ALA A 175 -5.05 5.55 -8.27
CA ALA A 175 -5.00 6.21 -9.57
C ALA A 175 -3.56 6.38 -10.06
N ASN A 176 -2.64 6.86 -9.23
CA ASN A 176 -1.24 7.02 -9.57
C ASN A 176 -0.57 5.69 -9.95
N VAL A 177 -0.88 4.61 -9.20
CA VAL A 177 -0.36 3.26 -9.52
C VAL A 177 -0.94 2.74 -10.84
N ASN A 178 -2.23 2.95 -11.09
CA ASN A 178 -2.86 2.54 -12.35
C ASN A 178 -2.24 3.28 -13.54
N GLU A 179 -2.10 4.59 -13.44
CA GLU A 179 -1.46 5.42 -14.46
C GLU A 179 -0.02 4.95 -14.74
N ALA A 180 0.79 4.72 -13.69
CA ALA A 180 2.15 4.22 -13.81
C ALA A 180 2.24 2.82 -14.47
N ASN A 181 1.18 2.03 -14.43
CA ASN A 181 1.08 0.72 -15.07
C ASN A 181 0.31 0.76 -16.41
N GLY A 182 -0.03 1.95 -16.94
CA GLY A 182 -0.77 2.10 -18.20
C GLY A 182 -2.21 1.58 -18.14
N ARG A 183 -2.82 1.62 -16.97
CA ARG A 183 -4.21 1.24 -16.75
C ARG A 183 -5.01 2.53 -16.55
N SER A 184 -5.77 2.91 -17.52
CA SER A 184 -6.73 4.04 -17.48
C SER A 184 -8.12 3.57 -17.09
#